data_378c16937de270d606cbce06fbcf84b2
#
_entry.id   378c16937de270d606cbce06fbcf84b2
#
_cell.length_a   1.000
_cell.length_b   1.000
_cell.length_c   1.000
_cell.angle_alpha   90.00
_cell.angle_beta   90.00
_cell.angle_gamma   90.00
#
_symmetry.space_group_name_H-M   'P 1'
#
loop_
_entity.id
_entity.type
_entity.pdbx_description
1 polymer ?
#
loop_
_entity_poly.entity_id
_entity_poly.type
_entity_poly.pdbx_seq_one_letter_code
_entity_poly.pdbx_strand_id
1 'polypeptide(L)'
;DLTGPETEIKKIASVKAVANVNKQLTETEVYDAGIFMYDKDGGVLYNPNTNDNVLKYTKPKANTVSVSANVRMRKTVPLTVAVKNGPSSLPDLVIYEVTGSDTSTERQVSQIGIKGSPDVISQIESITLDDPLDFSTINYDDATTFNFKLTLPKISGVTYYDYTKVSNVYFEVNVRRDSFSSKSFDIPADNISVISAPKGKTISVKTALKGVTVIGPPSEVRNLSVNNINISINASELIQTGSSTVTPIISVSSGGCWISGKYEVIADVS
;
A
#
# COMPACT_ATOMS: atom_id res chain seq x y z
N ASP A 1 -22.96 -1.58 43.19
CA ASP A 1 -24.21 -1.47 43.96
C ASP A 1 -24.33 -0.06 44.48
N LEU A 2 -25.56 0.45 44.48
CA LEU A 2 -25.94 1.77 44.93
C LEU A 2 -26.98 1.60 46.06
N THR A 3 -26.83 2.35 47.12
CA THR A 3 -27.78 2.37 48.24
C THR A 3 -28.21 3.80 48.55
N GLY A 4 -29.47 3.99 48.93
CA GLY A 4 -30.05 5.25 49.27
C GLY A 4 -31.59 5.21 49.29
N PRO A 5 -32.26 6.34 49.56
CA PRO A 5 -33.71 6.43 49.45
C PRO A 5 -34.17 6.05 48.01
N GLU A 6 -35.20 5.25 47.95
CA GLU A 6 -35.74 4.78 46.65
C GLU A 6 -36.17 5.94 45.73
N THR A 7 -36.67 7.01 46.36
CA THR A 7 -37.07 8.23 45.64
C THR A 7 -35.91 8.93 44.98
N GLU A 8 -34.69 8.89 45.54
CA GLU A 8 -33.49 9.47 44.97
C GLU A 8 -32.88 8.58 43.90
N ILE A 9 -32.89 7.25 44.14
CA ILE A 9 -32.43 6.26 43.15
C ILE A 9 -33.25 6.37 41.85
N LYS A 10 -34.58 6.52 41.96
CA LYS A 10 -35.48 6.65 40.80
C LYS A 10 -35.28 7.94 39.99
N LYS A 11 -34.64 8.96 40.55
CA LYS A 11 -34.30 10.20 39.83
C LYS A 11 -33.11 10.05 38.90
N ILE A 12 -32.28 9.00 39.03
CA ILE A 12 -31.07 8.83 38.26
C ILE A 12 -31.43 8.61 36.78
N ALA A 13 -31.10 9.58 35.94
CA ALA A 13 -31.29 9.53 34.51
C ALA A 13 -30.00 9.16 33.74
N SER A 14 -28.82 9.51 34.28
CA SER A 14 -27.55 9.15 33.69
C SER A 14 -26.42 8.95 34.70
N VAL A 15 -25.47 8.08 34.34
CA VAL A 15 -24.23 7.84 35.09
C VAL A 15 -23.07 8.16 34.17
N LYS A 16 -22.13 8.99 34.62
CA LYS A 16 -20.96 9.42 33.84
C LYS A 16 -19.69 9.18 34.63
N ALA A 17 -18.65 8.70 33.98
CA ALA A 17 -17.28 8.71 34.47
C ALA A 17 -16.62 10.02 34.01
N VAL A 18 -16.14 10.83 34.96
CA VAL A 18 -15.54 12.13 34.69
C VAL A 18 -14.09 12.12 35.14
N ALA A 19 -13.16 12.27 34.20
CA ALA A 19 -11.75 12.47 34.47
C ALA A 19 -11.35 13.91 34.14
N ASN A 20 -10.51 14.50 35.00
CA ASN A 20 -9.94 15.82 34.75
C ASN A 20 -8.62 15.66 34.00
N VAL A 21 -8.57 16.23 32.78
CA VAL A 21 -7.36 16.27 31.94
C VAL A 21 -6.94 17.73 31.83
N ASN A 22 -5.91 18.12 32.59
CA ASN A 22 -5.43 19.52 32.71
C ASN A 22 -4.14 19.76 31.86
N LYS A 23 -3.83 18.88 30.96
CA LYS A 23 -2.68 18.99 30.03
C LYS A 23 -3.08 18.57 28.60
N GLN A 24 -2.32 19.05 27.65
CA GLN A 24 -2.44 18.52 26.29
C GLN A 24 -1.89 17.09 26.24
N LEU A 25 -2.69 16.17 25.72
CA LEU A 25 -2.28 14.78 25.55
C LEU A 25 -1.52 14.62 24.22
N THR A 26 -0.34 14.04 24.31
CA THR A 26 0.49 13.66 23.13
C THR A 26 0.48 12.15 22.89
N GLU A 27 0.07 11.37 23.87
CA GLU A 27 -0.04 9.90 23.83
C GLU A 27 -1.31 9.44 24.54
N THR A 28 -1.68 8.17 24.36
CA THR A 28 -2.82 7.57 25.05
C THR A 28 -2.49 7.41 26.53
N GLU A 29 -3.32 7.96 27.38
CA GLU A 29 -3.17 7.87 28.84
C GLU A 29 -4.42 7.30 29.49
N VAL A 30 -4.21 6.67 30.65
CA VAL A 30 -5.28 6.13 31.49
C VAL A 30 -5.46 7.04 32.71
N TYR A 31 -6.69 7.45 32.95
CA TYR A 31 -7.06 8.30 34.06
C TYR A 31 -8.06 7.60 34.98
N ASP A 32 -7.92 7.84 36.25
CA ASP A 32 -8.98 7.49 37.19
C ASP A 32 -10.11 8.54 37.11
N ALA A 33 -11.28 8.09 36.72
CA ALA A 33 -12.46 8.91 36.55
C ALA A 33 -13.43 8.69 37.71
N GLY A 34 -13.89 9.77 38.31
CA GLY A 34 -14.94 9.72 39.33
C GLY A 34 -16.29 9.39 38.69
N ILE A 35 -17.10 8.57 39.38
CA ILE A 35 -18.45 8.23 38.93
C ILE A 35 -19.43 9.27 39.46
N PHE A 36 -20.08 10.00 38.55
CA PHE A 36 -21.13 10.98 38.85
C PHE A 36 -22.49 10.45 38.39
N MET A 37 -23.54 10.78 39.15
CA MET A 37 -24.92 10.46 38.78
C MET A 37 -25.73 11.74 38.66
N TYR A 38 -26.55 11.80 37.62
CA TYR A 38 -27.34 13.00 37.29
C TYR A 38 -28.81 12.64 37.11
N ASP A 39 -29.67 13.59 37.47
CA ASP A 39 -31.09 13.55 37.14
C ASP A 39 -31.36 13.91 35.68
N LYS A 40 -32.63 13.89 35.26
CA LYS A 40 -33.08 14.25 33.90
C LYS A 40 -32.80 15.70 33.51
N ASP A 41 -32.67 16.59 34.48
CA ASP A 41 -32.46 18.03 34.28
C ASP A 41 -30.96 18.39 34.36
N GLY A 42 -30.08 17.40 34.59
CA GLY A 42 -28.63 17.57 34.72
C GLY A 42 -28.17 17.91 36.13
N GLY A 43 -29.05 17.86 37.12
CA GLY A 43 -28.72 18.01 38.55
C GLY A 43 -27.86 16.84 39.04
N VAL A 44 -26.82 17.13 39.84
CA VAL A 44 -25.91 16.12 40.38
C VAL A 44 -26.57 15.47 41.62
N LEU A 45 -26.86 14.17 41.50
CA LEU A 45 -27.40 13.35 42.60
C LEU A 45 -26.30 12.63 43.40
N TYR A 46 -25.15 12.36 42.76
CA TYR A 46 -23.99 11.78 43.41
C TYR A 46 -22.70 12.38 42.83
N ASN A 47 -21.81 12.84 43.71
CA ASN A 47 -20.51 13.38 43.39
C ASN A 47 -19.43 12.63 44.20
N PRO A 48 -18.49 11.90 43.59
CA PRO A 48 -17.50 11.11 44.31
C PRO A 48 -16.51 11.97 45.13
N ASN A 49 -16.44 13.28 44.85
CA ASN A 49 -15.53 14.22 45.51
C ASN A 49 -16.10 14.86 46.75
N THR A 50 -17.33 14.51 47.15
CA THR A 50 -17.98 15.05 48.35
C THR A 50 -18.43 13.93 49.27
N ASN A 51 -18.48 14.22 50.58
CA ASN A 51 -19.00 13.30 51.60
C ASN A 51 -20.49 13.45 51.86
N ASP A 52 -21.15 14.47 51.28
CA ASP A 52 -22.54 14.84 51.56
C ASP A 52 -23.55 14.17 50.63
N ASN A 53 -23.16 13.08 49.97
CA ASN A 53 -24.04 12.36 49.11
C ASN A 53 -25.12 11.58 49.83
N VAL A 54 -26.38 11.79 49.48
CA VAL A 54 -27.53 11.01 49.96
C VAL A 54 -27.48 9.57 49.44
N LEU A 55 -26.97 9.39 48.26
CA LEU A 55 -26.72 8.09 47.65
C LEU A 55 -25.33 7.58 48.05
N LYS A 56 -25.23 6.31 48.39
CA LYS A 56 -23.97 5.66 48.76
C LYS A 56 -23.60 4.62 47.70
N TYR A 57 -22.39 4.74 47.20
CA TYR A 57 -21.83 3.79 46.23
C TYR A 57 -21.02 2.74 46.99
N THR A 58 -21.41 1.47 46.87
CA THR A 58 -20.83 0.38 47.66
C THR A 58 -20.02 -0.63 46.86
N LYS A 59 -20.25 -0.73 45.53
CA LYS A 59 -19.48 -1.63 44.64
C LYS A 59 -19.41 -1.08 43.23
N PRO A 60 -18.24 -1.19 42.57
CA PRO A 60 -16.95 -1.64 43.12
C PRO A 60 -16.53 -0.80 44.34
N LYS A 61 -15.60 -1.28 45.15
CA LYS A 61 -15.16 -0.59 46.39
C LYS A 61 -14.64 0.83 46.16
N ALA A 62 -14.17 1.13 44.97
CA ALA A 62 -13.75 2.46 44.55
C ALA A 62 -14.90 3.15 43.79
N ASN A 63 -15.12 4.42 44.08
CA ASN A 63 -16.07 5.31 43.38
C ASN A 63 -15.44 5.89 42.09
N THR A 64 -14.38 5.29 41.62
CA THR A 64 -13.66 5.63 40.40
C THR A 64 -13.57 4.42 39.46
N VAL A 65 -13.42 4.71 38.16
CA VAL A 65 -13.16 3.74 37.11
C VAL A 65 -12.02 4.25 36.26
N SER A 66 -11.23 3.34 35.71
CA SER A 66 -10.17 3.71 34.79
C SER A 66 -10.75 4.01 33.39
N VAL A 67 -10.43 5.18 32.87
CA VAL A 67 -10.85 5.66 31.54
C VAL A 67 -9.62 5.91 30.69
N SER A 68 -9.58 5.30 29.50
CA SER A 68 -8.51 5.53 28.53
C SER A 68 -8.85 6.72 27.62
N ALA A 69 -8.01 7.77 27.68
CA ALA A 69 -8.05 8.89 26.74
C ALA A 69 -7.17 8.57 25.52
N ASN A 70 -7.80 8.08 24.46
CA ASN A 70 -7.10 7.69 23.26
C ASN A 70 -6.76 8.91 22.39
N VAL A 71 -5.47 9.20 22.23
CA VAL A 71 -4.99 10.23 21.34
C VAL A 71 -4.87 9.65 19.92
N ARG A 72 -5.33 10.41 18.93
CA ARG A 72 -5.16 10.09 17.51
C ARG A 72 -4.45 11.22 16.80
N MET A 73 -3.36 10.87 16.12
CA MET A 73 -2.61 11.77 15.26
C MET A 73 -3.20 11.78 13.85
N ARG A 74 -3.17 12.94 13.21
CA ARG A 74 -3.45 13.11 11.78
C ARG A 74 -2.20 13.61 11.07
N LYS A 75 -1.93 13.07 9.89
CA LYS A 75 -0.80 13.44 9.04
C LYS A 75 -1.21 13.34 7.58
N THR A 76 -0.71 14.23 6.75
CA THR A 76 -0.79 14.11 5.30
C THR A 76 0.56 13.63 4.78
N VAL A 77 0.57 12.59 3.96
CA VAL A 77 1.78 11.97 3.44
C VAL A 77 1.70 11.79 1.92
N PRO A 78 2.84 11.79 1.20
CA PRO A 78 2.88 11.53 -0.22
C PRO A 78 2.31 10.16 -0.58
N LEU A 79 1.61 10.09 -1.72
CA LEU A 79 1.28 8.84 -2.41
C LEU A 79 2.43 8.45 -3.32
N THR A 80 2.79 7.18 -3.29
CA THR A 80 3.80 6.59 -4.16
C THR A 80 3.26 5.32 -4.82
N VAL A 81 3.94 4.87 -5.87
CA VAL A 81 3.63 3.63 -6.58
C VAL A 81 4.89 2.77 -6.69
N ALA A 82 4.72 1.47 -6.61
CA ALA A 82 5.79 0.53 -6.95
C ALA A 82 5.76 0.23 -8.44
N VAL A 83 6.92 0.02 -9.05
CA VAL A 83 7.07 -0.37 -10.45
C VAL A 83 7.63 -1.78 -10.51
N LYS A 84 7.07 -2.59 -11.40
CA LYS A 84 7.53 -3.94 -11.70
C LYS A 84 7.74 -4.09 -13.21
N ASN A 85 8.85 -4.71 -13.60
CA ASN A 85 9.20 -4.94 -15.01
C ASN A 85 9.15 -3.65 -15.85
N GLY A 86 9.57 -2.53 -15.28
CA GLY A 86 9.48 -1.20 -15.88
C GLY A 86 10.66 -0.30 -15.51
N PRO A 87 10.56 0.99 -15.81
CA PRO A 87 11.64 1.94 -15.53
C PRO A 87 11.88 2.10 -14.02
N SER A 88 13.12 2.39 -13.65
CA SER A 88 13.50 2.67 -12.26
C SER A 88 12.89 3.96 -11.70
N SER A 89 12.47 4.88 -12.58
CA SER A 89 11.75 6.10 -12.24
C SER A 89 10.73 6.42 -13.33
N LEU A 90 9.60 6.99 -12.92
CA LEU A 90 8.53 7.41 -13.82
C LEU A 90 8.54 8.93 -13.91
N PRO A 91 9.02 9.51 -15.02
CA PRO A 91 8.82 10.93 -15.27
C PRO A 91 7.33 11.18 -15.52
N ASP A 92 6.85 12.34 -15.08
CA ASP A 92 5.48 12.82 -15.33
C ASP A 92 4.35 11.87 -14.88
N LEU A 93 4.58 11.16 -13.77
CA LEU A 93 3.56 10.32 -13.14
C LEU A 93 2.42 11.19 -12.59
N VAL A 94 1.20 10.88 -13.01
CA VAL A 94 -0.01 11.52 -12.48
C VAL A 94 -0.91 10.46 -11.86
N ILE A 95 -1.33 10.72 -10.62
CA ILE A 95 -2.27 9.87 -9.89
C ILE A 95 -3.61 10.59 -9.82
N TYR A 96 -4.68 9.95 -10.27
CA TYR A 96 -6.05 10.41 -10.13
C TYR A 96 -6.80 9.56 -9.11
N GLU A 97 -7.46 10.20 -8.18
CA GLU A 97 -8.48 9.58 -7.36
C GLU A 97 -9.79 9.53 -8.18
N VAL A 98 -10.34 8.34 -8.31
CA VAL A 98 -11.59 8.11 -9.03
C VAL A 98 -12.66 7.62 -8.06
N THR A 99 -13.78 8.34 -7.99
CA THR A 99 -14.90 8.03 -7.09
C THR A 99 -16.18 7.83 -7.90
N GLY A 100 -16.95 6.78 -7.57
CA GLY A 100 -18.24 6.49 -8.16
C GLY A 100 -18.22 5.47 -9.30
N SER A 101 -19.40 4.95 -9.65
CA SER A 101 -19.60 3.96 -10.71
C SER A 101 -20.19 4.53 -11.99
N ASP A 102 -21.07 5.51 -11.91
CA ASP A 102 -21.84 6.02 -13.05
C ASP A 102 -21.54 7.47 -13.41
N THR A 103 -21.06 8.26 -12.46
CA THR A 103 -20.51 9.60 -12.67
C THR A 103 -19.18 9.67 -11.93
N SER A 104 -18.12 9.21 -12.57
CA SER A 104 -16.78 9.24 -12.00
C SER A 104 -16.33 10.70 -11.84
N THR A 105 -15.99 11.07 -10.61
CA THR A 105 -15.28 12.30 -10.33
C THR A 105 -13.81 11.97 -10.25
N GLU A 106 -13.00 12.56 -11.13
CA GLU A 106 -11.56 12.41 -11.13
C GLU A 106 -10.92 13.64 -10.50
N ARG A 107 -10.03 13.40 -9.57
CA ARG A 107 -9.23 14.44 -8.92
C ARG A 107 -7.76 14.03 -8.89
N GLN A 108 -6.90 14.87 -9.46
CA GLN A 108 -5.47 14.66 -9.33
C GLN A 108 -5.04 14.76 -7.87
N VAL A 109 -4.29 13.78 -7.39
CA VAL A 109 -3.81 13.70 -6.02
C VAL A 109 -2.32 13.31 -5.98
N SER A 110 -1.60 13.89 -5.04
CA SER A 110 -0.20 13.54 -4.78
C SER A 110 0.04 13.15 -3.32
N GLN A 111 -0.96 13.37 -2.47
CA GLN A 111 -0.89 13.16 -1.03
C GLN A 111 -2.22 12.60 -0.51
N ILE A 112 -2.14 11.93 0.64
CA ILE A 112 -3.31 11.36 1.32
C ILE A 112 -3.27 11.64 2.82
N GLY A 113 -4.44 11.86 3.42
CA GLY A 113 -4.62 12.05 4.84
C GLY A 113 -4.77 10.72 5.60
N ILE A 114 -3.93 10.52 6.61
CA ILE A 114 -3.94 9.33 7.49
C ILE A 114 -4.15 9.73 8.94
N LYS A 115 -4.81 8.86 9.71
CA LYS A 115 -4.99 9.00 11.17
C LYS A 115 -4.84 7.66 11.89
N GLY A 116 -4.33 7.70 13.10
CA GLY A 116 -4.13 6.54 13.95
C GLY A 116 -3.48 6.92 15.28
N SER A 117 -2.89 5.96 15.98
CA SER A 117 -2.08 6.24 17.16
C SER A 117 -0.81 7.01 16.78
N PRO A 118 -0.28 7.89 17.65
CA PRO A 118 0.94 8.65 17.38
C PRO A 118 2.13 7.75 17.02
N ASP A 119 2.30 6.61 17.69
CA ASP A 119 3.39 5.67 17.47
C ASP A 119 3.41 5.08 16.05
N VAL A 120 2.22 4.84 15.48
CA VAL A 120 2.08 4.32 14.13
C VAL A 120 2.22 5.44 13.10
N ILE A 121 1.49 6.55 13.30
CA ILE A 121 1.41 7.62 12.28
C ILE A 121 2.73 8.39 12.13
N SER A 122 3.49 8.57 13.23
CA SER A 122 4.78 9.28 13.19
C SER A 122 5.80 8.59 12.27
N GLN A 123 5.76 7.26 12.17
CA GLN A 123 6.70 6.44 11.40
C GLN A 123 6.36 6.37 9.90
N ILE A 124 5.15 6.76 9.49
CA ILE A 124 4.74 6.68 8.09
C ILE A 124 5.16 7.94 7.35
N GLU A 125 6.08 7.82 6.40
CA GLU A 125 6.57 8.92 5.58
C GLU A 125 5.85 9.04 4.24
N SER A 126 5.36 7.93 3.69
CA SER A 126 4.60 7.87 2.44
C SER A 126 3.63 6.68 2.47
N ILE A 127 2.65 6.69 1.59
CA ILE A 127 1.77 5.54 1.32
C ILE A 127 2.01 5.07 -0.11
N THR A 128 2.47 3.83 -0.24
CA THR A 128 2.55 3.17 -1.54
C THR A 128 1.22 2.48 -1.84
N LEU A 129 0.63 2.76 -3.00
CA LEU A 129 -0.60 2.12 -3.45
C LEU A 129 -0.38 0.61 -3.61
N ASP A 130 -1.44 -0.18 -3.34
CA ASP A 130 -1.43 -1.63 -3.53
C ASP A 130 -1.32 -1.97 -5.02
N ASP A 131 -0.64 -3.05 -5.30
CA ASP A 131 -0.26 -3.55 -6.61
C ASP A 131 0.78 -2.66 -7.33
N PRO A 132 1.83 -3.26 -7.85
CA PRO A 132 2.82 -2.54 -8.64
C PRO A 132 2.30 -2.23 -10.04
N LEU A 133 2.79 -1.16 -10.65
CA LEU A 133 2.63 -0.89 -12.07
C LEU A 133 3.46 -1.92 -12.84
N ASP A 134 2.84 -3.01 -13.29
CA ASP A 134 3.54 -4.07 -14.02
C ASP A 134 3.59 -3.75 -15.51
N PHE A 135 4.73 -3.25 -15.97
CA PHE A 135 4.98 -2.87 -17.36
C PHE A 135 5.11 -4.07 -18.32
N SER A 136 5.26 -5.31 -17.82
CA SER A 136 5.25 -6.50 -18.68
C SER A 136 3.89 -6.81 -19.29
N THR A 137 2.81 -6.24 -18.73
CA THR A 137 1.43 -6.43 -19.20
C THR A 137 1.02 -5.40 -20.25
N ILE A 138 1.86 -4.39 -20.50
CA ILE A 138 1.54 -3.27 -21.39
C ILE A 138 1.95 -3.60 -22.81
N ASN A 139 1.04 -3.37 -23.76
CA ASN A 139 1.37 -3.28 -25.15
C ASN A 139 1.76 -1.83 -25.49
N TYR A 140 3.06 -1.63 -25.71
CA TYR A 140 3.61 -0.30 -25.99
C TYR A 140 3.06 0.34 -27.27
N ASP A 141 2.70 -0.48 -28.28
CA ASP A 141 2.30 0.01 -29.60
C ASP A 141 0.84 0.48 -29.67
N ASP A 142 -0.02 -0.02 -28.77
CA ASP A 142 -1.46 0.19 -28.84
C ASP A 142 -1.98 1.37 -28.02
N ALA A 143 -1.18 1.96 -27.13
CA ALA A 143 -1.65 2.98 -26.19
C ALA A 143 -0.87 4.28 -26.25
N THR A 144 -1.56 5.42 -26.14
CA THR A 144 -0.95 6.74 -25.93
C THR A 144 -0.65 7.03 -24.46
N THR A 145 -1.37 6.35 -23.57
CA THR A 145 -1.22 6.44 -22.12
C THR A 145 -1.39 5.04 -21.53
N PHE A 146 -0.54 4.69 -20.58
CA PHE A 146 -0.67 3.45 -19.80
C PHE A 146 -1.43 3.76 -18.53
N ASN A 147 -2.58 3.10 -18.35
CA ASN A 147 -3.48 3.31 -17.23
C ASN A 147 -3.45 2.11 -16.30
N PHE A 148 -3.17 2.36 -15.02
CA PHE A 148 -3.16 1.34 -13.97
C PHE A 148 -4.18 1.68 -12.91
N LYS A 149 -4.98 0.71 -12.51
CA LYS A 149 -5.98 0.86 -11.46
C LYS A 149 -5.48 0.24 -10.17
N LEU A 150 -5.29 1.07 -9.15
CA LEU A 150 -4.70 0.71 -7.87
C LEU A 150 -5.63 1.02 -6.71
N THR A 151 -5.35 0.45 -5.54
CA THR A 151 -6.11 0.67 -4.31
C THR A 151 -5.21 1.12 -3.16
N LEU A 152 -5.84 1.60 -2.07
CA LEU A 152 -5.10 1.94 -0.86
C LEU A 152 -4.76 0.68 -0.07
N PRO A 153 -3.52 0.58 0.45
CA PRO A 153 -3.11 -0.53 1.28
C PRO A 153 -3.86 -0.55 2.62
N LYS A 154 -4.14 -1.74 3.12
CA LYS A 154 -4.66 -1.93 4.47
C LYS A 154 -3.51 -1.96 5.46
N ILE A 155 -3.28 -0.85 6.17
CA ILE A 155 -2.22 -0.73 7.18
C ILE A 155 -2.86 -0.81 8.56
N SER A 156 -2.37 -1.73 9.41
CA SER A 156 -2.86 -1.89 10.76
C SER A 156 -2.70 -0.59 11.58
N GLY A 157 -3.75 -0.16 12.27
CA GLY A 157 -3.74 1.06 13.06
C GLY A 157 -3.90 2.36 12.26
N VAL A 158 -3.98 2.31 10.93
CA VAL A 158 -4.17 3.46 10.04
C VAL A 158 -5.60 3.53 9.52
N THR A 159 -6.15 4.74 9.49
CA THR A 159 -7.42 5.06 8.82
C THR A 159 -7.20 6.24 7.89
N TYR A 160 -7.68 6.16 6.66
CA TYR A 160 -7.66 7.23 5.69
C TYR A 160 -8.88 8.15 5.93
N TYR A 161 -8.68 9.36 6.45
CA TYR A 161 -9.80 10.12 7.02
C TYR A 161 -10.69 10.84 6.00
N ASP A 162 -10.21 11.12 4.80
CA ASP A 162 -11.00 11.78 3.76
C ASP A 162 -11.75 10.79 2.85
N TYR A 163 -11.47 9.50 2.98
CA TYR A 163 -11.93 8.43 2.08
C TYR A 163 -12.91 7.43 2.73
N THR A 164 -13.22 7.57 4.01
CA THR A 164 -14.05 6.61 4.75
C THR A 164 -15.53 6.63 4.40
N LYS A 165 -15.99 7.58 3.60
CA LYS A 165 -17.41 7.77 3.28
C LYS A 165 -17.80 7.34 1.87
N VAL A 166 -16.85 6.95 1.03
CA VAL A 166 -17.08 6.60 -0.37
C VAL A 166 -16.76 5.13 -0.58
N SER A 167 -17.79 4.34 -0.87
CA SER A 167 -17.60 3.00 -1.41
C SER A 167 -17.10 3.11 -2.85
N ASN A 168 -16.12 2.30 -3.23
CA ASN A 168 -15.53 2.26 -4.58
C ASN A 168 -14.60 3.45 -4.94
N VAL A 169 -13.67 3.79 -4.06
CA VAL A 169 -12.52 4.65 -4.42
C VAL A 169 -11.40 3.78 -4.94
N TYR A 170 -10.89 4.12 -6.11
CA TYR A 170 -9.65 3.58 -6.64
C TYR A 170 -8.76 4.70 -7.16
N PHE A 171 -7.50 4.40 -7.40
CA PHE A 171 -6.55 5.34 -7.95
C PHE A 171 -6.16 4.89 -9.35
N GLU A 172 -6.29 5.80 -10.32
CA GLU A 172 -5.83 5.58 -11.66
C GLU A 172 -4.49 6.29 -11.83
N VAL A 173 -3.49 5.51 -12.23
CA VAL A 173 -2.14 6.01 -12.48
C VAL A 173 -1.91 6.05 -13.97
N ASN A 174 -1.71 7.25 -14.49
CA ASN A 174 -1.50 7.49 -15.91
C ASN A 174 -0.04 7.79 -16.19
N VAL A 175 0.56 6.97 -17.06
CA VAL A 175 1.94 7.12 -17.52
C VAL A 175 1.93 7.42 -19.01
N ARG A 176 2.49 8.54 -19.42
CA ARG A 176 2.50 8.96 -20.82
C ARG A 176 3.49 8.13 -21.63
N ARG A 177 3.01 7.55 -22.75
CA ARG A 177 3.83 6.79 -23.69
C ARG A 177 4.92 7.62 -24.35
N ASP A 178 4.64 8.87 -24.69
CA ASP A 178 5.59 9.77 -25.37
C ASP A 178 6.81 10.15 -24.52
N SER A 179 6.78 9.83 -23.22
CA SER A 179 7.96 9.89 -22.34
C SER A 179 8.98 8.80 -22.62
N PHE A 180 8.65 7.81 -23.46
CA PHE A 180 9.48 6.66 -23.77
C PHE A 180 9.70 6.48 -25.27
N SER A 181 10.73 5.74 -25.61
CA SER A 181 11.00 5.24 -26.96
C SER A 181 11.28 3.74 -26.92
N SER A 182 11.23 3.09 -28.06
CA SER A 182 11.51 1.67 -28.20
C SER A 182 12.62 1.41 -29.21
N LYS A 183 13.34 0.29 -29.01
CA LYS A 183 14.34 -0.23 -29.96
C LYS A 183 14.34 -1.75 -29.92
N SER A 184 14.28 -2.38 -31.09
CA SER A 184 14.27 -3.83 -31.19
C SER A 184 15.64 -4.38 -31.58
N PHE A 185 15.96 -5.56 -31.06
CA PHE A 185 17.22 -6.24 -31.23
C PHE A 185 17.01 -7.70 -31.64
N ASP A 186 17.81 -8.18 -32.55
CA ASP A 186 17.94 -9.61 -32.86
C ASP A 186 19.13 -10.17 -32.06
N ILE A 187 18.88 -11.20 -31.27
CA ILE A 187 19.87 -11.80 -30.37
C ILE A 187 20.22 -13.20 -30.91
N PRO A 188 21.45 -13.44 -31.36
CA PRO A 188 21.92 -14.77 -31.76
C PRO A 188 21.82 -15.78 -30.62
N ALA A 189 21.59 -17.06 -30.92
CA ALA A 189 21.51 -18.11 -29.91
C ALA A 189 22.78 -18.21 -29.06
N ASP A 190 23.93 -17.94 -29.64
CA ASP A 190 25.24 -17.98 -28.97
C ASP A 190 25.42 -16.87 -27.91
N ASN A 191 24.58 -15.84 -27.97
CA ASN A 191 24.58 -14.76 -26.95
C ASN A 191 23.63 -15.04 -25.77
N ILE A 192 22.99 -16.22 -25.78
CA ILE A 192 22.10 -16.63 -24.67
C ILE A 192 22.86 -17.57 -23.75
N SER A 193 23.10 -17.13 -22.54
CA SER A 193 23.81 -17.91 -21.52
C SER A 193 22.91 -18.97 -20.86
N VAL A 194 23.52 -20.09 -20.49
CA VAL A 194 22.84 -21.15 -19.74
C VAL A 194 23.31 -21.10 -18.29
N ILE A 195 22.38 -20.96 -17.36
CA ILE A 195 22.67 -20.98 -15.92
C ILE A 195 22.03 -22.19 -15.24
N SER A 196 22.63 -22.67 -14.16
CA SER A 196 22.11 -23.78 -13.34
C SER A 196 21.93 -25.10 -14.13
N ALA A 197 22.81 -25.42 -15.08
CA ALA A 197 22.73 -26.68 -15.79
C ALA A 197 22.86 -27.89 -14.85
N PRO A 198 22.01 -28.95 -14.98
CA PRO A 198 22.11 -30.15 -14.17
C PRO A 198 23.45 -30.86 -14.38
N LYS A 199 23.97 -31.48 -13.32
CA LYS A 199 25.24 -32.20 -13.37
C LYS A 199 25.25 -33.30 -14.45
N GLY A 200 26.24 -33.28 -15.31
CA GLY A 200 26.40 -34.29 -16.36
C GLY A 200 25.54 -34.06 -17.62
N LYS A 201 24.87 -32.90 -17.70
CA LYS A 201 24.12 -32.51 -18.90
C LYS A 201 24.80 -31.36 -19.64
N THR A 202 24.76 -31.42 -20.94
CA THR A 202 25.16 -30.32 -21.82
C THR A 202 23.90 -29.70 -22.42
N ILE A 203 23.78 -28.39 -22.32
CA ILE A 203 22.60 -27.65 -22.78
C ILE A 203 23.05 -26.61 -23.81
N SER A 204 22.41 -26.60 -24.96
CA SER A 204 22.67 -25.65 -26.03
C SER A 204 21.37 -24.97 -26.46
N VAL A 205 21.41 -23.65 -26.65
CA VAL A 205 20.28 -22.89 -27.17
C VAL A 205 20.32 -22.97 -28.70
N LYS A 206 19.20 -23.31 -29.33
CA LYS A 206 19.09 -23.52 -30.78
C LYS A 206 18.45 -22.38 -31.54
N THR A 207 17.63 -21.61 -30.88
CA THR A 207 16.89 -20.51 -31.52
C THR A 207 17.42 -19.15 -31.12
N ALA A 208 17.62 -18.29 -32.11
CA ALA A 208 17.86 -16.86 -31.86
C ALA A 208 16.55 -16.17 -31.43
N LEU A 209 16.65 -15.17 -30.59
CA LEU A 209 15.52 -14.29 -30.29
C LEU A 209 15.45 -13.18 -31.35
N LYS A 210 14.28 -13.03 -31.96
CA LYS A 210 14.01 -11.99 -32.95
C LYS A 210 13.14 -10.89 -32.35
N GLY A 211 13.47 -9.63 -32.64
CA GLY A 211 12.67 -8.50 -32.30
C GLY A 211 12.54 -8.27 -30.78
N VAL A 212 13.59 -8.56 -29.99
CA VAL A 212 13.58 -8.25 -28.57
C VAL A 212 13.45 -6.74 -28.36
N THR A 213 12.29 -6.29 -27.94
CA THR A 213 11.97 -4.86 -27.82
C THR A 213 12.32 -4.33 -26.45
N VAL A 214 13.22 -3.36 -26.43
CA VAL A 214 13.58 -2.59 -25.22
C VAL A 214 12.86 -1.25 -25.27
N ILE A 215 12.24 -0.86 -24.16
CA ILE A 215 11.55 0.42 -23.98
C ILE A 215 12.24 1.18 -22.85
N GLY A 216 12.28 2.50 -22.95
CA GLY A 216 12.86 3.36 -21.91
C GLY A 216 12.93 4.83 -22.32
N PRO A 217 13.55 5.69 -21.48
CA PRO A 217 13.76 7.08 -21.82
C PRO A 217 14.52 7.23 -23.16
N PRO A 218 14.14 8.17 -24.04
CA PRO A 218 14.73 8.29 -25.38
C PRO A 218 16.26 8.44 -25.39
N SER A 219 16.81 9.11 -24.39
CA SER A 219 18.26 9.29 -24.23
C SER A 219 18.99 7.97 -23.95
N GLU A 220 18.38 7.08 -23.18
CA GLU A 220 18.95 5.78 -22.82
C GLU A 220 18.80 4.80 -23.98
N VAL A 221 17.59 4.66 -24.53
CA VAL A 221 17.28 3.73 -25.64
C VAL A 221 18.13 4.01 -26.88
N ARG A 222 18.40 5.28 -27.20
CA ARG A 222 19.25 5.66 -28.32
C ARG A 222 20.65 5.04 -28.24
N ASN A 223 21.20 4.98 -27.05
CA ASN A 223 22.57 4.55 -26.78
C ASN A 223 22.69 3.03 -26.57
N LEU A 224 21.57 2.29 -26.55
CA LEU A 224 21.59 0.84 -26.37
C LEU A 224 22.13 0.11 -27.60
N SER A 225 22.90 -0.92 -27.33
CA SER A 225 23.38 -1.93 -28.27
C SER A 225 23.01 -3.33 -27.77
N VAL A 226 23.19 -4.35 -28.58
CA VAL A 226 23.01 -5.77 -28.21
C VAL A 226 23.80 -6.13 -26.93
N ASN A 227 24.98 -5.54 -26.76
CA ASN A 227 25.82 -5.80 -25.57
C ASN A 227 25.25 -5.29 -24.24
N ASN A 228 24.23 -4.47 -24.31
CA ASN A 228 23.53 -3.98 -23.10
C ASN A 228 22.38 -4.91 -22.66
N ILE A 229 22.11 -5.96 -23.46
CA ILE A 229 21.02 -6.91 -23.20
C ILE A 229 21.64 -8.22 -22.72
N ASN A 230 21.35 -8.59 -21.45
CA ASN A 230 21.79 -9.84 -20.87
C ASN A 230 20.65 -10.84 -20.94
N ILE A 231 20.92 -12.01 -21.55
CA ILE A 231 19.94 -13.07 -21.71
C ILE A 231 20.49 -14.37 -21.17
N SER A 232 19.69 -15.03 -20.35
CA SER A 232 20.02 -16.35 -19.83
C SER A 232 18.79 -17.24 -19.78
N ILE A 233 19.00 -18.55 -19.83
CA ILE A 233 17.99 -19.55 -19.50
C ILE A 233 18.39 -20.25 -18.20
N ASN A 234 17.40 -20.43 -17.31
CA ASN A 234 17.59 -21.29 -16.14
C ASN A 234 17.32 -22.74 -16.53
N ALA A 235 18.35 -23.55 -16.50
CA ALA A 235 18.30 -24.93 -16.96
C ALA A 235 18.14 -25.95 -15.81
N SER A 236 17.88 -25.52 -14.58
CA SER A 236 17.80 -26.41 -13.41
C SER A 236 16.77 -27.54 -13.55
N GLU A 237 15.73 -27.34 -14.33
CA GLU A 237 14.65 -28.30 -14.57
C GLU A 237 14.81 -29.10 -15.88
N LEU A 238 15.83 -28.80 -16.69
CA LEU A 238 16.10 -29.46 -17.96
C LEU A 238 16.88 -30.77 -17.73
N ILE A 239 16.22 -31.77 -17.19
CA ILE A 239 16.85 -33.06 -16.83
C ILE A 239 16.70 -34.13 -17.90
N GLN A 240 15.70 -34.04 -18.78
CA GLN A 240 15.44 -35.02 -19.85
C GLN A 240 16.18 -34.64 -21.12
N THR A 241 16.76 -35.61 -21.78
CA THR A 241 17.43 -35.43 -23.09
C THR A 241 16.40 -35.11 -24.16
N GLY A 242 16.71 -34.16 -25.04
CA GLY A 242 15.83 -33.68 -26.10
C GLY A 242 15.62 -32.18 -26.07
N SER A 243 14.72 -31.68 -26.93
CA SER A 243 14.43 -30.27 -27.10
C SER A 243 13.31 -29.85 -26.16
N SER A 244 13.46 -28.68 -25.50
CA SER A 244 12.48 -28.08 -24.63
C SER A 244 12.33 -26.58 -24.93
N THR A 245 11.10 -26.08 -24.87
CA THR A 245 10.83 -24.62 -24.93
C THR A 245 11.04 -24.01 -23.53
N VAL A 246 11.83 -22.95 -23.48
CA VAL A 246 12.19 -22.28 -22.22
C VAL A 246 11.95 -20.79 -22.35
N THR A 247 11.38 -20.20 -21.32
CA THR A 247 11.26 -18.74 -21.19
C THR A 247 12.60 -18.17 -20.72
N PRO A 248 13.28 -17.30 -21.49
CA PRO A 248 14.54 -16.71 -21.08
C PRO A 248 14.34 -15.63 -20.03
N ILE A 249 15.34 -15.44 -19.19
CA ILE A 249 15.48 -14.29 -18.30
C ILE A 249 16.22 -13.21 -19.09
N ILE A 250 15.54 -12.08 -19.34
CA ILE A 250 16.11 -10.98 -20.13
C ILE A 250 16.22 -9.75 -19.24
N SER A 251 17.37 -9.11 -19.24
CA SER A 251 17.60 -7.86 -18.52
C SER A 251 18.41 -6.88 -19.36
N VAL A 252 18.21 -5.60 -19.09
CA VAL A 252 18.93 -4.50 -19.73
C VAL A 252 19.86 -3.86 -18.71
N SER A 253 21.08 -3.54 -19.12
CA SER A 253 22.07 -2.92 -18.23
C SER A 253 21.75 -1.47 -17.85
N SER A 254 20.74 -0.85 -18.48
CA SER A 254 20.25 0.49 -18.15
C SER A 254 19.06 0.40 -17.21
N GLY A 255 19.14 1.05 -16.04
CA GLY A 255 18.11 1.01 -15.01
C GLY A 255 16.79 1.71 -15.38
N GLY A 256 16.81 2.57 -16.41
CA GLY A 256 15.61 3.24 -16.94
C GLY A 256 14.89 2.46 -18.04
N CYS A 257 15.47 1.36 -18.52
CA CYS A 257 14.92 0.57 -19.63
C CYS A 257 14.35 -0.77 -19.13
N TRP A 258 13.33 -1.28 -19.86
CA TRP A 258 12.72 -2.60 -19.60
C TRP A 258 12.43 -3.33 -20.91
N ILE A 259 12.15 -4.63 -20.83
CA ILE A 259 11.80 -5.48 -21.95
C ILE A 259 10.29 -5.54 -22.11
N SER A 260 9.79 -5.31 -23.32
CA SER A 260 8.40 -5.49 -23.70
C SER A 260 8.20 -6.82 -24.41
N GLY A 261 7.09 -7.49 -24.09
CA GLY A 261 6.72 -8.76 -24.72
C GLY A 261 7.21 -10.00 -23.96
N LYS A 262 6.78 -11.16 -24.46
CA LYS A 262 7.18 -12.48 -23.95
C LYS A 262 8.00 -13.18 -25.03
N TYR A 263 9.06 -13.84 -24.60
CA TYR A 263 10.00 -14.50 -25.49
C TYR A 263 10.21 -15.95 -25.05
N GLU A 264 10.45 -16.81 -26.02
CA GLU A 264 10.73 -18.22 -25.81
C GLU A 264 11.92 -18.65 -26.67
N VAL A 265 12.71 -19.58 -26.17
CA VAL A 265 13.82 -20.21 -26.90
C VAL A 265 13.70 -21.73 -26.81
N ILE A 266 14.26 -22.42 -27.79
CA ILE A 266 14.41 -23.87 -27.76
C ILE A 266 15.81 -24.20 -27.24
N ALA A 267 15.86 -25.00 -26.17
CA ALA A 267 17.09 -25.55 -25.62
C ALA A 267 17.14 -27.06 -25.81
N ASP A 268 18.27 -27.55 -26.29
CA ASP A 268 18.56 -28.98 -26.42
C ASP A 268 19.40 -29.47 -25.26
N VAL A 269 19.02 -30.60 -24.72
CA VAL A 269 19.69 -31.29 -23.60
C VAL A 269 20.32 -32.59 -24.12
N SER A 270 21.59 -32.74 -23.90
CA SER A 270 22.35 -33.95 -24.26
C SER A 270 23.10 -34.52 -23.06
#